data_3853b726fafbc37b1234743765b105c1
#
_entry.id   3853b726fafbc37b1234743765b105c1
#
_cell.length_a   1.000
_cell.length_b   1.000
_cell.length_c   1.000
_cell.angle_alpha   90.00
_cell.angle_beta   90.00
_cell.angle_gamma   90.00
#
_symmetry.space_group_name_H-M   'P 1'
#
loop_
_entity.id
_entity.type
_entity.pdbx_description
1 polymer ?
#
loop_
_entity_poly.entity_id
_entity_poly.type
_entity_poly.pdbx_seq_one_letter_code
_entity_poly.pdbx_strand_id
1 'polypeptide(L)'
;MFKKILVANRGEIAMRIIRACRELNIATAAIYSEADSTGIYVKKADEAYMVGPGPVKGFLDSLQIVNLALRIGADAIHPGYGFLSENSQFAQLCHTSGITFIGPSPQAIDLMGSKIKARELAKRVGVPIVPGTDGGVTDIKNALSFAKDTGYPIIIKASAGGGGRGLRVVRSDTELRENMAVASREAQAAFGDGIVFLEKYIERPHHIEFQILADRHGNIIHLGERDCSIQRRHQKLIEIAPSLILTPSLRAEMGEAAIAIAKAVDYDNAGTVEFLLDQDSRYYFMEMNPRLQVEHTVTEQITAIDIVRNQIAIAAGLPLEITQQEVTLQGHAIQCRINAEDPKNNFRPHTGTITAYLSPGGIGVRIDGAVYKDYAVPPYYDALLAKLTVRGRTWEETVSRMRRSLEEYVLRGVKTTIPFMMEIMQDQDFMAGRFDTSYLETHPELFNYHDFEQPEDLVLALSAAIAAYEGL
;
A
#
# COMPACT_ATOMS: atom_id res chain seq x y z
N MET A 1 28.89 -3.54 -2.92
CA MET A 1 27.87 -3.50 -1.86
C MET A 1 28.15 -2.28 -0.97
N PHE A 2 27.10 -1.61 -0.47
CA PHE A 2 27.24 -0.43 0.39
C PHE A 2 27.86 -0.78 1.76
N LYS A 3 28.50 0.19 2.40
CA LYS A 3 29.02 0.07 3.78
C LYS A 3 28.01 0.63 4.79
N LYS A 4 27.34 1.73 4.45
CA LYS A 4 26.37 2.39 5.32
C LYS A 4 25.16 2.92 4.51
N ILE A 5 23.94 2.65 5.00
CA ILE A 5 22.69 3.13 4.42
C ILE A 5 21.98 4.04 5.42
N LEU A 6 21.55 5.22 4.97
CA LEU A 6 20.63 6.09 5.71
C LEU A 6 19.19 5.65 5.42
N VAL A 7 18.45 5.25 6.46
CA VAL A 7 17.04 4.88 6.38
C VAL A 7 16.20 6.14 6.55
N ALA A 8 15.70 6.67 5.43
CA ALA A 8 14.91 7.90 5.39
C ALA A 8 13.40 7.62 5.56
N ASN A 9 13.07 6.85 6.59
CA ASN A 9 11.70 6.48 6.91
C ASN A 9 11.58 6.12 8.40
N ARG A 10 10.37 5.75 8.85
CA ARG A 10 10.03 5.46 10.24
C ARG A 10 9.22 4.15 10.37
N GLY A 11 8.92 3.79 11.61
CA GLY A 11 7.95 2.74 11.91
C GLY A 11 8.40 1.36 11.44
N GLU A 12 7.43 0.58 10.98
CA GLU A 12 7.66 -0.81 10.59
C GLU A 12 8.56 -0.94 9.36
N ILE A 13 8.46 -0.01 8.39
CA ILE A 13 9.28 -0.08 7.19
C ILE A 13 10.74 0.25 7.47
N ALA A 14 11.00 1.19 8.39
CA ALA A 14 12.38 1.44 8.83
C ALA A 14 12.97 0.18 9.50
N MET A 15 12.19 -0.52 10.33
CA MET A 15 12.60 -1.81 10.91
C MET A 15 12.87 -2.86 9.84
N ARG A 16 12.03 -2.95 8.80
CA ARG A 16 12.17 -3.89 7.68
C ARG A 16 13.49 -3.66 6.92
N ILE A 17 13.80 -2.39 6.64
CA ILE A 17 15.04 -2.00 5.96
C ILE A 17 16.27 -2.29 6.84
N ILE A 18 16.23 -1.93 8.14
CA ILE A 18 17.32 -2.20 9.09
C ILE A 18 17.61 -3.69 9.18
N ARG A 19 16.58 -4.56 9.19
CA ARG A 19 16.75 -6.02 9.19
C ARG A 19 17.47 -6.49 7.92
N ALA A 20 17.04 -6.05 6.75
CA ALA A 20 17.68 -6.41 5.49
C ALA A 20 19.15 -5.94 5.42
N CYS A 21 19.43 -4.71 5.85
CA CYS A 21 20.79 -4.19 5.92
C CYS A 21 21.68 -5.02 6.87
N ARG A 22 21.15 -5.39 8.03
CA ARG A 22 21.88 -6.21 9.01
C ARG A 22 22.22 -7.59 8.47
N GLU A 23 21.31 -8.26 7.78
CA GLU A 23 21.55 -9.54 7.11
C GLU A 23 22.58 -9.44 5.97
N LEU A 24 22.72 -8.26 5.37
CA LEU A 24 23.72 -7.95 4.37
C LEU A 24 25.04 -7.42 4.95
N ASN A 25 25.17 -7.34 6.29
CA ASN A 25 26.30 -6.74 6.99
C ASN A 25 26.57 -5.28 6.60
N ILE A 26 25.51 -4.50 6.39
CA ILE A 26 25.53 -3.09 6.05
C ILE A 26 25.14 -2.29 7.29
N ALA A 27 25.98 -1.31 7.70
CA ALA A 27 25.68 -0.41 8.80
C ALA A 27 24.47 0.50 8.46
N THR A 28 23.67 0.82 9.46
CA THR A 28 22.43 1.61 9.30
C THR A 28 22.46 2.88 10.12
N ALA A 29 22.06 3.98 9.50
CA ALA A 29 21.70 5.22 10.19
C ALA A 29 20.20 5.47 9.98
N ALA A 30 19.45 5.71 11.06
CA ALA A 30 18.03 6.03 10.97
C ALA A 30 17.78 7.50 11.25
N ILE A 31 16.83 8.13 10.54
CA ILE A 31 16.31 9.43 10.94
C ILE A 31 15.06 9.28 11.79
N TYR A 32 14.84 10.20 12.71
CA TYR A 32 13.64 10.22 13.54
C TYR A 32 13.23 11.65 13.89
N SER A 33 11.95 11.86 14.15
CA SER A 33 11.43 13.11 14.72
C SER A 33 11.39 13.01 16.25
N GLU A 34 11.17 14.13 16.93
CA GLU A 34 10.96 14.15 18.38
C GLU A 34 9.87 13.16 18.83
N ALA A 35 8.77 13.07 18.08
CA ALA A 35 7.64 12.17 18.35
C ALA A 35 8.01 10.67 18.27
N ASP A 36 9.07 10.33 17.55
CA ASP A 36 9.58 8.97 17.38
C ASP A 36 10.83 8.65 18.20
N SER A 37 11.27 9.55 19.09
CA SER A 37 12.51 9.40 19.85
C SER A 37 12.60 8.09 20.65
N THR A 38 11.48 7.50 21.03
CA THR A 38 11.39 6.21 21.70
C THR A 38 11.22 5.03 20.75
N GLY A 39 11.08 5.27 19.44
CA GLY A 39 10.83 4.28 18.42
C GLY A 39 11.81 3.11 18.44
N ILE A 40 11.33 1.88 18.26
CA ILE A 40 12.18 0.69 18.30
C ILE A 40 13.21 0.70 17.16
N TYR A 41 12.86 1.24 15.99
CA TYR A 41 13.78 1.36 14.87
C TYR A 41 14.95 2.30 15.15
N VAL A 42 14.73 3.35 15.95
CA VAL A 42 15.78 4.28 16.43
C VAL A 42 16.81 3.53 17.29
N LYS A 43 16.34 2.61 18.15
CA LYS A 43 17.19 1.79 19.03
C LYS A 43 17.87 0.62 18.30
N LYS A 44 17.37 0.23 17.14
CA LYS A 44 17.85 -0.93 16.38
C LYS A 44 18.79 -0.56 15.24
N ALA A 45 18.77 0.68 14.76
CA ALA A 45 19.81 1.20 13.87
C ALA A 45 21.16 1.32 14.61
N ASP A 46 22.26 1.27 13.88
CA ASP A 46 23.60 1.43 14.45
C ASP A 46 23.85 2.88 14.85
N GLU A 47 23.26 3.83 14.11
CA GLU A 47 23.27 5.25 14.40
C GLU A 47 21.85 5.82 14.22
N ALA A 48 21.49 6.88 14.96
CA ALA A 48 20.20 7.53 14.80
C ALA A 48 20.33 9.05 14.94
N TYR A 49 19.61 9.79 14.09
CA TYR A 49 19.72 11.24 14.00
C TYR A 49 18.33 11.88 13.99
N MET A 50 18.15 12.84 14.89
CA MET A 50 16.91 13.61 14.93
C MET A 50 16.88 14.59 13.76
N VAL A 51 15.74 14.63 13.07
CA VAL A 51 15.42 15.57 11.99
C VAL A 51 14.22 16.43 12.38
N GLY A 52 14.21 17.67 11.99
CA GLY A 52 13.16 18.60 12.37
C GLY A 52 13.15 19.85 11.51
N PRO A 53 12.28 20.81 11.81
CA PRO A 53 11.38 20.90 12.97
C PRO A 53 10.07 20.13 12.80
N GLY A 54 9.55 19.64 13.92
CA GLY A 54 8.25 18.99 14.03
C GLY A 54 8.19 17.55 13.50
N PRO A 55 7.05 16.88 13.69
CA PRO A 55 6.98 15.43 13.49
C PRO A 55 7.06 14.99 12.02
N VAL A 56 6.59 15.78 11.06
CA VAL A 56 6.50 15.38 9.65
C VAL A 56 7.52 16.10 8.77
N LYS A 57 7.76 17.40 9.01
CA LYS A 57 8.57 18.24 8.12
C LYS A 57 9.99 17.73 7.92
N GLY A 58 10.62 17.20 8.97
CA GLY A 58 11.97 16.66 8.88
C GLY A 58 12.10 15.47 7.94
N PHE A 59 11.06 14.63 7.84
CA PHE A 59 11.00 13.51 6.88
C PHE A 59 10.76 13.96 5.43
N LEU A 60 10.35 15.21 5.21
CA LEU A 60 10.09 15.82 3.91
C LEU A 60 11.18 16.81 3.48
N ASP A 61 12.17 17.07 4.32
CA ASP A 61 13.27 17.98 4.04
C ASP A 61 14.41 17.27 3.30
N SER A 62 14.32 17.27 1.97
CA SER A 62 15.28 16.63 1.09
C SER A 62 16.72 17.11 1.32
N LEU A 63 16.91 18.43 1.52
CA LEU A 63 18.24 19.02 1.74
C LEU A 63 18.84 18.58 3.07
N GLN A 64 18.04 18.61 4.14
CA GLN A 64 18.47 18.17 5.47
C GLN A 64 18.91 16.70 5.44
N ILE A 65 18.12 15.82 4.79
CA ILE A 65 18.38 14.38 4.71
C ILE A 65 19.66 14.11 3.91
N VAL A 66 19.84 14.72 2.73
CA VAL A 66 21.04 14.51 1.91
C VAL A 66 22.28 15.06 2.60
N ASN A 67 22.22 16.26 3.20
CA ASN A 67 23.34 16.83 3.96
C ASN A 67 23.71 15.94 5.17
N LEU A 68 22.73 15.35 5.84
CA LEU A 68 22.97 14.38 6.89
C LEU A 68 23.71 13.14 6.35
N ALA A 69 23.23 12.56 5.24
CA ALA A 69 23.86 11.40 4.60
C ALA A 69 25.33 11.65 4.28
N LEU A 70 25.63 12.80 3.67
CA LEU A 70 27.01 13.21 3.36
C LEU A 70 27.87 13.34 4.63
N ARG A 71 27.35 14.01 5.65
CA ARG A 71 28.06 14.24 6.91
C ARG A 71 28.44 12.98 7.66
N ILE A 72 27.56 11.96 7.63
CA ILE A 72 27.78 10.68 8.31
C ILE A 72 28.50 9.65 7.44
N GLY A 73 28.80 9.97 6.18
CA GLY A 73 29.44 9.07 5.23
C GLY A 73 28.55 7.89 4.81
N ALA A 74 27.25 8.11 4.63
CA ALA A 74 26.37 7.11 4.08
C ALA A 74 26.57 6.99 2.56
N ASP A 75 26.65 5.76 2.05
CA ASP A 75 26.79 5.49 0.62
C ASP A 75 25.46 5.64 -0.12
N ALA A 76 24.35 5.34 0.58
CA ALA A 76 23.02 5.32 -0.02
C ALA A 76 21.93 5.76 0.96
N ILE A 77 20.78 6.14 0.42
CA ILE A 77 19.56 6.45 1.16
C ILE A 77 18.46 5.49 0.72
N HIS A 78 17.82 4.81 1.68
CA HIS A 78 16.63 4.01 1.43
C HIS A 78 15.38 4.77 1.90
N PRO A 79 14.50 5.19 0.99
CA PRO A 79 13.31 5.98 1.33
C PRO A 79 12.14 5.15 1.85
N GLY A 80 12.16 3.81 1.68
CA GLY A 80 11.02 2.93 1.95
C GLY A 80 9.82 3.24 1.06
N TYR A 81 8.68 3.54 1.66
CA TYR A 81 7.45 4.02 1.00
C TYR A 81 6.87 5.23 1.75
N GLY A 82 6.04 6.04 1.07
CA GLY A 82 5.58 7.32 1.60
C GLY A 82 6.69 8.37 1.66
N PHE A 83 6.47 9.48 2.34
CA PHE A 83 7.39 10.62 2.46
C PHE A 83 8.04 10.99 1.11
N LEU A 84 9.34 10.81 0.97
CA LEU A 84 10.11 11.19 -0.23
C LEU A 84 10.35 10.04 -1.22
N SER A 85 9.74 8.86 -1.01
CA SER A 85 10.00 7.69 -1.85
C SER A 85 9.59 7.85 -3.32
N GLU A 86 8.62 8.72 -3.62
CA GLU A 86 8.14 9.05 -4.97
C GLU A 86 8.49 10.48 -5.38
N ASN A 87 9.48 11.08 -4.72
CA ASN A 87 9.91 12.45 -5.03
C ASN A 87 11.10 12.41 -6.00
N SER A 88 10.85 12.73 -7.28
CA SER A 88 11.88 12.73 -8.33
C SER A 88 12.98 13.75 -8.06
N GLN A 89 12.67 14.90 -7.46
CA GLN A 89 13.66 15.94 -7.11
C GLN A 89 14.59 15.46 -5.99
N PHE A 90 14.06 14.71 -5.01
CA PHE A 90 14.87 14.10 -3.97
C PHE A 90 15.82 13.04 -4.52
N ALA A 91 15.33 12.15 -5.39
CA ALA A 91 16.15 11.16 -6.07
C ALA A 91 17.25 11.83 -6.92
N GLN A 92 16.91 12.92 -7.63
CA GLN A 92 17.87 13.71 -8.40
C GLN A 92 18.91 14.40 -7.50
N LEU A 93 18.48 14.94 -6.36
CA LEU A 93 19.39 15.56 -5.38
C LEU A 93 20.37 14.54 -4.81
N CYS A 94 19.92 13.33 -4.46
CA CYS A 94 20.80 12.24 -4.04
C CYS A 94 21.86 11.97 -5.12
N HIS A 95 21.44 11.77 -6.37
CA HIS A 95 22.33 11.47 -7.48
C HIS A 95 23.38 12.56 -7.70
N THR A 96 22.98 13.85 -7.72
CA THR A 96 23.90 14.97 -7.94
C THR A 96 24.86 15.20 -6.77
N SER A 97 24.48 14.70 -5.58
CA SER A 97 25.31 14.75 -4.36
C SER A 97 26.23 13.53 -4.20
N GLY A 98 26.23 12.59 -5.16
CA GLY A 98 27.04 11.36 -5.07
C GLY A 98 26.52 10.33 -4.07
N ILE A 99 25.26 10.42 -3.66
CA ILE A 99 24.57 9.46 -2.78
C ILE A 99 23.65 8.58 -3.65
N THR A 100 23.73 7.26 -3.46
CA THR A 100 22.81 6.36 -4.17
C THR A 100 21.40 6.43 -3.56
N PHE A 101 20.40 6.78 -4.37
CA PHE A 101 18.99 6.61 -4.01
C PHE A 101 18.59 5.15 -4.25
N ILE A 102 18.12 4.44 -3.20
CA ILE A 102 17.64 3.05 -3.33
C ILE A 102 16.18 3.08 -3.79
N GLY A 103 16.00 3.01 -5.08
CA GLY A 103 14.75 3.15 -5.79
C GLY A 103 15.01 3.39 -7.27
N PRO A 104 13.96 3.64 -8.07
CA PRO A 104 14.11 3.87 -9.51
C PRO A 104 14.71 5.24 -9.83
N SER A 105 15.05 5.43 -11.10
CA SER A 105 15.62 6.68 -11.59
C SER A 105 14.67 7.86 -11.39
N PRO A 106 15.18 9.11 -11.23
CA PRO A 106 14.34 10.30 -11.13
C PRO A 106 13.38 10.46 -12.31
N GLN A 107 13.81 10.06 -13.50
CA GLN A 107 13.02 10.10 -14.74
C GLN A 107 11.84 9.12 -14.69
N ALA A 108 12.07 7.89 -14.22
CA ALA A 108 11.01 6.89 -14.05
C ALA A 108 9.99 7.34 -13.01
N ILE A 109 10.45 7.94 -11.89
CA ILE A 109 9.57 8.50 -10.86
C ILE A 109 8.70 9.62 -11.43
N ASP A 110 9.28 10.59 -12.15
CA ASP A 110 8.54 11.71 -12.73
C ASP A 110 7.50 11.24 -13.76
N LEU A 111 7.89 10.29 -14.63
CA LEU A 111 7.03 9.80 -15.68
C LEU A 111 5.84 9.02 -15.09
N MET A 112 6.08 8.11 -14.14
CA MET A 112 5.05 7.30 -13.51
C MET A 112 4.20 8.10 -12.50
N GLY A 113 4.73 9.14 -11.91
CA GLY A 113 3.99 10.07 -11.07
C GLY A 113 2.93 10.90 -11.83
N SER A 114 3.07 11.01 -13.15
CA SER A 114 2.09 11.67 -14.00
C SER A 114 1.08 10.68 -14.58
N LYS A 115 -0.16 10.67 -14.08
CA LYS A 115 -1.22 9.78 -14.57
C LYS A 115 -1.46 9.88 -16.09
N ILE A 116 -1.34 11.08 -16.65
CA ILE A 116 -1.50 11.31 -18.09
C ILE A 116 -0.38 10.62 -18.86
N LYS A 117 0.89 10.92 -18.51
CA LYS A 117 2.07 10.34 -19.17
C LYS A 117 2.09 8.80 -19.05
N ALA A 118 1.73 8.27 -17.87
CA ALA A 118 1.69 6.84 -17.63
C ALA A 118 0.62 6.15 -18.49
N ARG A 119 -0.58 6.74 -18.64
CA ARG A 119 -1.65 6.23 -19.51
C ARG A 119 -1.26 6.28 -20.99
N GLU A 120 -0.67 7.38 -21.45
CA GLU A 120 -0.17 7.50 -22.83
C GLU A 120 0.90 6.46 -23.13
N LEU A 121 1.80 6.21 -22.17
CA LEU A 121 2.80 5.16 -22.27
C LEU A 121 2.14 3.78 -22.38
N ALA A 122 1.20 3.44 -21.48
CA ALA A 122 0.51 2.16 -21.51
C ALA A 122 -0.18 1.93 -22.88
N LYS A 123 -0.89 2.94 -23.39
CA LYS A 123 -1.52 2.91 -24.71
C LYS A 123 -0.48 2.68 -25.83
N ARG A 124 0.68 3.33 -25.76
CA ARG A 124 1.76 3.20 -26.75
C ARG A 124 2.37 1.79 -26.79
N VAL A 125 2.46 1.11 -25.66
CA VAL A 125 2.98 -0.25 -25.57
C VAL A 125 1.91 -1.34 -25.72
N GLY A 126 0.68 -0.94 -26.05
CA GLY A 126 -0.43 -1.87 -26.29
C GLY A 126 -1.09 -2.44 -25.02
N VAL A 127 -0.80 -1.88 -23.85
CA VAL A 127 -1.47 -2.30 -22.60
C VAL A 127 -2.83 -1.65 -22.51
N PRO A 128 -3.92 -2.42 -22.25
CA PRO A 128 -5.25 -1.87 -22.15
C PRO A 128 -5.36 -0.80 -21.05
N ILE A 129 -6.02 0.30 -21.36
CA ILE A 129 -6.35 1.36 -20.39
C ILE A 129 -7.87 1.50 -20.29
N VAL A 130 -8.36 1.98 -19.14
CA VAL A 130 -9.79 2.29 -19.01
C VAL A 130 -10.19 3.27 -20.11
N PRO A 131 -11.23 2.98 -20.93
CA PRO A 131 -11.71 3.91 -21.95
C PRO A 131 -12.00 5.28 -21.34
N GLY A 132 -11.43 6.32 -21.90
CA GLY A 132 -11.57 7.69 -21.37
C GLY A 132 -11.31 8.74 -22.44
N THR A 133 -11.59 9.99 -22.13
CA THR A 133 -11.34 11.11 -23.02
C THR A 133 -9.84 11.38 -23.16
N ASP A 134 -9.36 11.67 -24.36
CA ASP A 134 -7.95 11.97 -24.65
C ASP A 134 -7.51 13.36 -24.12
N GLY A 135 -8.38 14.08 -23.43
CA GLY A 135 -8.11 15.38 -22.86
C GLY A 135 -9.25 15.86 -21.97
N GLY A 136 -9.08 17.05 -21.42
CA GLY A 136 -10.10 17.67 -20.60
C GLY A 136 -11.37 17.97 -21.41
N VAL A 137 -12.52 17.67 -20.82
CA VAL A 137 -13.83 17.92 -21.41
C VAL A 137 -14.46 19.15 -20.75
N THR A 138 -14.70 20.19 -21.56
CA THR A 138 -15.36 21.43 -21.13
C THR A 138 -16.76 21.56 -21.74
N ASP A 139 -17.03 20.86 -22.83
CA ASP A 139 -18.30 20.90 -23.54
C ASP A 139 -19.13 19.64 -23.29
N ILE A 140 -20.38 19.85 -22.90
CA ILE A 140 -21.36 18.78 -22.65
C ILE A 140 -21.66 17.93 -23.89
N LYS A 141 -21.55 18.48 -25.11
CA LYS A 141 -21.79 17.71 -26.34
C LYS A 141 -20.69 16.63 -26.51
N ASN A 142 -19.42 16.99 -26.26
CA ASN A 142 -18.31 16.04 -26.31
C ASN A 142 -18.46 14.97 -25.22
N ALA A 143 -18.90 15.36 -24.03
CA ALA A 143 -19.19 14.44 -22.93
C ALA A 143 -20.28 13.41 -23.30
N LEU A 144 -21.37 13.86 -23.90
CA LEU A 144 -22.46 12.99 -24.35
C LEU A 144 -22.06 12.09 -25.54
N SER A 145 -21.22 12.59 -26.45
CA SER A 145 -20.67 11.75 -27.53
C SER A 145 -19.82 10.63 -26.94
N PHE A 146 -18.91 10.95 -26.02
CA PHE A 146 -18.12 9.94 -25.30
C PHE A 146 -19.02 8.92 -24.58
N ALA A 147 -20.06 9.39 -23.90
CA ALA A 147 -21.01 8.53 -23.19
C ALA A 147 -21.78 7.57 -24.14
N LYS A 148 -22.13 8.06 -25.31
CA LYS A 148 -22.81 7.24 -26.35
C LYS A 148 -21.90 6.13 -26.88
N ASP A 149 -20.60 6.43 -27.07
CA ASP A 149 -19.64 5.50 -27.65
C ASP A 149 -19.15 4.47 -26.59
N THR A 150 -19.02 4.90 -25.33
CA THR A 150 -18.46 4.10 -24.24
C THR A 150 -19.52 3.36 -23.43
N GLY A 151 -20.75 3.88 -23.40
CA GLY A 151 -21.84 3.39 -22.54
C GLY A 151 -21.69 3.78 -21.08
N TYR A 152 -22.81 3.86 -20.36
CA TYR A 152 -22.83 4.07 -18.91
C TYR A 152 -22.51 2.77 -18.14
N PRO A 153 -22.07 2.88 -16.85
CA PRO A 153 -21.79 4.08 -16.11
C PRO A 153 -20.44 4.73 -16.50
N ILE A 154 -20.34 6.04 -16.26
CA ILE A 154 -19.15 6.86 -16.53
C ILE A 154 -18.74 7.55 -15.22
N ILE A 155 -17.45 7.76 -15.04
CA ILE A 155 -16.91 8.54 -13.92
C ILE A 155 -16.35 9.87 -14.44
N ILE A 156 -16.74 10.96 -13.79
CA ILE A 156 -16.19 12.29 -13.98
C ILE A 156 -15.03 12.47 -12.99
N LYS A 157 -13.87 12.88 -13.46
CA LYS A 157 -12.66 13.09 -12.65
C LYS A 157 -12.12 14.50 -12.85
N ALA A 158 -11.73 15.18 -11.78
CA ALA A 158 -10.97 16.43 -11.88
C ALA A 158 -9.54 16.18 -12.35
N SER A 159 -9.01 17.03 -13.23
CA SER A 159 -7.66 16.92 -13.80
C SER A 159 -6.57 16.96 -12.73
N ALA A 160 -6.69 17.86 -11.78
CA ALA A 160 -5.75 18.06 -10.67
C ALA A 160 -6.10 17.25 -9.42
N GLY A 161 -7.17 16.43 -9.44
CA GLY A 161 -7.66 15.64 -8.29
C GLY A 161 -6.83 14.38 -8.05
N GLY A 162 -6.58 14.09 -6.77
CA GLY A 162 -5.93 12.86 -6.30
C GLY A 162 -6.66 12.26 -5.10
N GLY A 163 -6.42 10.96 -4.81
CA GLY A 163 -6.94 10.31 -3.61
C GLY A 163 -8.46 10.18 -3.52
N GLY A 164 -9.16 10.07 -4.66
CA GLY A 164 -10.62 9.84 -4.68
C GLY A 164 -11.48 11.10 -4.51
N ARG A 165 -10.90 12.29 -4.38
CA ARG A 165 -11.65 13.55 -4.28
C ARG A 165 -12.06 14.06 -5.65
N GLY A 166 -13.31 14.55 -5.77
CA GLY A 166 -13.84 15.09 -7.03
C GLY A 166 -14.27 14.04 -8.05
N LEU A 167 -14.48 12.80 -7.62
CA LEU A 167 -14.99 11.72 -8.45
C LEU A 167 -16.54 11.68 -8.39
N ARG A 168 -17.20 11.55 -9.55
CA ARG A 168 -18.66 11.41 -9.65
C ARG A 168 -19.02 10.35 -10.67
N VAL A 169 -19.68 9.29 -10.20
CA VAL A 169 -20.23 8.26 -11.09
C VAL A 169 -21.60 8.74 -11.59
N VAL A 170 -21.81 8.65 -12.89
CA VAL A 170 -23.06 9.02 -13.57
C VAL A 170 -23.55 7.85 -14.41
N ARG A 171 -24.86 7.65 -14.42
CA ARG A 171 -25.52 6.47 -15.02
C ARG A 171 -26.47 6.80 -16.15
N SER A 172 -26.61 8.10 -16.48
CA SER A 172 -27.51 8.59 -17.53
C SER A 172 -27.04 9.92 -18.09
N ASP A 173 -27.56 10.27 -19.29
CA ASP A 173 -27.33 11.58 -19.91
C ASP A 173 -27.77 12.73 -19.01
N THR A 174 -28.87 12.55 -18.25
CA THR A 174 -29.38 13.55 -17.31
C THR A 174 -28.37 13.79 -16.17
N GLU A 175 -27.91 12.72 -15.53
CA GLU A 175 -26.91 12.81 -14.47
C GLU A 175 -25.58 13.40 -14.96
N LEU A 176 -25.17 13.04 -16.20
CA LEU A 176 -23.96 13.59 -16.80
C LEU A 176 -24.04 15.11 -16.97
N ARG A 177 -25.19 15.62 -17.48
CA ARG A 177 -25.42 17.07 -17.64
C ARG A 177 -25.40 17.81 -16.30
N GLU A 178 -26.07 17.27 -15.30
CA GLU A 178 -26.16 17.89 -13.97
C GLU A 178 -24.79 17.90 -13.26
N ASN A 179 -24.08 16.78 -13.28
CA ASN A 179 -22.85 16.61 -12.51
C ASN A 179 -21.61 17.19 -13.16
N MET A 180 -21.56 17.34 -14.49
CA MET A 180 -20.39 17.86 -15.18
C MET A 180 -20.07 19.31 -14.77
N ALA A 181 -21.09 20.18 -14.75
CA ALA A 181 -20.93 21.58 -14.35
C ALA A 181 -20.59 21.73 -12.86
N VAL A 182 -21.10 20.83 -12.02
CA VAL A 182 -20.79 20.81 -10.58
C VAL A 182 -19.35 20.35 -10.37
N ALA A 183 -18.93 19.26 -11.01
CA ALA A 183 -17.57 18.74 -10.91
C ALA A 183 -16.51 19.74 -11.37
N SER A 184 -16.76 20.46 -12.48
CA SER A 184 -15.85 21.50 -12.97
C SER A 184 -15.72 22.68 -12.00
N ARG A 185 -16.82 23.14 -11.39
CA ARG A 185 -16.78 24.22 -10.38
C ARG A 185 -16.05 23.80 -9.12
N GLU A 186 -16.28 22.60 -8.64
CA GLU A 186 -15.58 22.05 -7.46
C GLU A 186 -14.09 21.88 -7.72
N ALA A 187 -13.72 21.38 -8.91
CA ALA A 187 -12.33 21.27 -9.33
C ALA A 187 -11.63 22.64 -9.37
N GLN A 188 -12.31 23.65 -9.96
CA GLN A 188 -11.80 25.02 -9.99
C GLN A 188 -11.61 25.60 -8.57
N ALA A 189 -12.56 25.34 -7.67
CA ALA A 189 -12.48 25.86 -6.29
C ALA A 189 -11.40 25.15 -5.45
N ALA A 190 -11.23 23.84 -5.64
CA ALA A 190 -10.32 23.03 -4.84
C ALA A 190 -8.87 23.03 -5.35
N PHE A 191 -8.67 23.12 -6.67
CA PHE A 191 -7.38 22.93 -7.32
C PHE A 191 -6.93 24.08 -8.22
N GLY A 192 -7.79 25.08 -8.42
CA GLY A 192 -7.51 26.21 -9.33
C GLY A 192 -7.64 25.85 -10.83
N ASP A 193 -8.08 24.65 -11.15
CA ASP A 193 -8.28 24.12 -12.50
C ASP A 193 -9.61 23.40 -12.59
N GLY A 194 -10.52 23.90 -13.46
CA GLY A 194 -11.87 23.34 -13.66
C GLY A 194 -11.95 22.25 -14.73
N ILE A 195 -10.83 21.79 -15.25
CA ILE A 195 -10.79 20.75 -16.27
C ILE A 195 -11.21 19.41 -15.67
N VAL A 196 -12.13 18.72 -16.33
CA VAL A 196 -12.59 17.38 -15.96
C VAL A 196 -12.35 16.38 -17.09
N PHE A 197 -12.12 15.13 -16.73
CA PHE A 197 -11.99 13.99 -17.63
C PHE A 197 -13.16 13.04 -17.42
N LEU A 198 -13.51 12.31 -18.47
CA LEU A 198 -14.49 11.24 -18.39
C LEU A 198 -13.80 9.92 -18.63
N GLU A 199 -14.17 8.92 -17.85
CA GLU A 199 -13.72 7.55 -18.04
C GLU A 199 -14.88 6.57 -17.85
N LYS A 200 -14.81 5.40 -18.50
CA LYS A 200 -15.69 4.29 -18.19
C LYS A 200 -15.56 3.95 -16.71
N TYR A 201 -16.67 3.87 -16.00
CA TYR A 201 -16.67 3.35 -14.65
C TYR A 201 -16.73 1.83 -14.69
N ILE A 202 -15.69 1.19 -14.19
CA ILE A 202 -15.66 -0.27 -14.08
C ILE A 202 -16.38 -0.63 -12.78
N GLU A 203 -17.49 -1.35 -12.91
CA GLU A 203 -18.30 -1.76 -11.77
C GLU A 203 -17.70 -3.00 -11.11
N ARG A 204 -17.57 -2.98 -9.80
CA ARG A 204 -17.12 -4.10 -8.98
C ARG A 204 -15.84 -4.78 -9.52
N PRO A 205 -14.79 -4.02 -9.84
CA PRO A 205 -13.57 -4.61 -10.34
C PRO A 205 -12.78 -5.26 -9.20
N HIS A 206 -11.85 -6.15 -9.57
CA HIS A 206 -10.74 -6.48 -8.68
C HIS A 206 -9.60 -5.49 -8.89
N HIS A 207 -8.90 -5.19 -7.81
CA HIS A 207 -7.66 -4.39 -7.81
C HIS A 207 -6.48 -5.36 -7.80
N ILE A 208 -5.92 -5.62 -8.96
CA ILE A 208 -4.79 -6.53 -9.15
C ILE A 208 -3.52 -5.75 -9.42
N GLU A 209 -2.44 -6.13 -8.77
CA GLU A 209 -1.16 -5.45 -8.95
C GLU A 209 -0.01 -6.44 -9.11
N PHE A 210 0.94 -6.14 -9.99
CA PHE A 210 2.10 -6.99 -10.28
C PHE A 210 3.37 -6.37 -9.71
N GLN A 211 4.09 -7.15 -8.90
CA GLN A 211 5.39 -6.76 -8.37
C GLN A 211 6.47 -6.87 -9.43
N ILE A 212 7.13 -5.78 -9.74
CA ILE A 212 8.28 -5.72 -10.65
C ILE A 212 9.58 -5.66 -9.85
N LEU A 213 10.59 -6.37 -10.33
CA LEU A 213 12.00 -6.15 -10.03
C LEU A 213 12.75 -5.97 -11.35
N ALA A 214 13.57 -4.92 -11.43
CA ALA A 214 14.35 -4.60 -12.60
C ALA A 214 15.76 -4.16 -12.19
N ASP A 215 16.79 -4.60 -12.91
CA ASP A 215 18.17 -4.17 -12.69
C ASP A 215 18.65 -3.21 -13.78
N ARG A 216 19.85 -2.68 -13.58
CA ARG A 216 20.48 -1.77 -14.55
C ARG A 216 21.20 -2.49 -15.72
N HIS A 217 21.06 -3.81 -15.77
CA HIS A 217 21.66 -4.68 -16.82
C HIS A 217 20.62 -5.10 -17.87
N GLY A 218 19.36 -4.63 -17.73
CA GLY A 218 18.26 -4.90 -18.64
C GLY A 218 17.40 -6.11 -18.26
N ASN A 219 17.65 -6.73 -17.11
CA ASN A 219 16.80 -7.80 -16.60
C ASN A 219 15.58 -7.21 -15.90
N ILE A 220 14.40 -7.61 -16.33
CA ILE A 220 13.11 -7.21 -15.73
C ILE A 220 12.28 -8.45 -15.56
N ILE A 221 11.79 -8.68 -14.31
CA ILE A 221 10.91 -9.79 -13.95
C ILE A 221 9.71 -9.29 -13.16
N HIS A 222 8.63 -10.07 -13.17
CA HIS A 222 7.55 -9.90 -12.21
C HIS A 222 7.54 -11.05 -11.21
N LEU A 223 7.18 -10.76 -9.96
CA LEU A 223 7.09 -11.74 -8.87
C LEU A 223 5.65 -12.23 -8.62
N GLY A 224 4.82 -12.22 -9.64
CA GLY A 224 3.40 -12.51 -9.54
C GLY A 224 2.60 -11.31 -9.05
N GLU A 225 1.30 -11.58 -8.83
CA GLU A 225 0.34 -10.57 -8.47
C GLU A 225 -0.08 -10.62 -7.02
N ARG A 226 -0.66 -9.50 -6.59
CA ARG A 226 -1.46 -9.33 -5.37
C ARG A 226 -2.86 -8.91 -5.74
N ASP A 227 -3.85 -9.40 -4.99
CA ASP A 227 -5.23 -8.91 -5.03
C ASP A 227 -5.45 -8.00 -3.82
N CYS A 228 -5.72 -6.73 -4.10
CA CYS A 228 -5.89 -5.65 -3.12
C CYS A 228 -7.33 -5.13 -3.10
N SER A 229 -8.30 -5.97 -3.45
CA SER A 229 -9.70 -5.58 -3.60
C SER A 229 -10.37 -5.24 -2.27
N ILE A 230 -9.94 -5.85 -1.15
CA ILE A 230 -10.51 -5.53 0.17
C ILE A 230 -9.96 -4.18 0.64
N GLN A 231 -10.74 -3.15 0.36
CA GLN A 231 -10.36 -1.76 0.61
C GLN A 231 -11.55 -0.92 1.05
N ARG A 232 -11.27 0.18 1.74
CA ARG A 232 -12.25 1.17 2.13
C ARG A 232 -11.85 2.54 1.61
N ARG A 233 -12.72 3.18 0.83
CA ARG A 233 -12.44 4.51 0.24
C ARG A 233 -11.06 4.55 -0.46
N HIS A 234 -10.75 3.51 -1.23
CA HIS A 234 -9.48 3.30 -1.93
C HIS A 234 -8.24 3.11 -1.02
N GLN A 235 -8.45 2.84 0.27
CA GLN A 235 -7.37 2.43 1.19
C GLN A 235 -7.42 0.91 1.38
N LYS A 236 -6.37 0.23 0.97
CA LYS A 236 -6.22 -1.22 1.10
C LYS A 236 -6.21 -1.62 2.59
N LEU A 237 -6.91 -2.68 2.95
CA LEU A 237 -7.01 -3.20 4.32
C LEU A 237 -6.50 -4.63 4.43
N ILE A 238 -6.81 -5.46 3.42
CA ILE A 238 -6.35 -6.85 3.31
C ILE A 238 -5.80 -7.04 1.90
N GLU A 239 -4.62 -7.62 1.82
CA GLU A 239 -3.97 -7.97 0.57
C GLU A 239 -3.69 -9.47 0.52
N ILE A 240 -3.88 -10.05 -0.67
CA ILE A 240 -3.84 -11.50 -0.90
C ILE A 240 -2.87 -11.79 -2.05
N ALA A 241 -2.13 -12.87 -1.94
CA ALA A 241 -1.30 -13.39 -3.03
C ALA A 241 -1.26 -14.93 -3.02
N PRO A 242 -1.32 -15.56 -4.20
CA PRO A 242 -1.75 -15.00 -5.47
C PRO A 242 -3.25 -14.72 -5.48
N SER A 243 -3.74 -13.97 -6.45
CA SER A 243 -5.18 -13.74 -6.64
C SER A 243 -5.91 -15.06 -6.93
N LEU A 244 -7.08 -15.22 -6.31
CA LEU A 244 -7.90 -16.44 -6.44
C LEU A 244 -8.65 -16.50 -7.78
N ILE A 245 -8.81 -15.38 -8.45
CA ILE A 245 -9.62 -15.26 -9.68
C ILE A 245 -8.79 -15.33 -10.96
N LEU A 246 -7.46 -15.14 -10.88
CA LEU A 246 -6.62 -15.19 -12.08
C LEU A 246 -6.35 -16.63 -12.52
N THR A 247 -6.73 -16.93 -13.76
CA THR A 247 -6.25 -18.14 -14.43
C THR A 247 -4.75 -18.05 -14.73
N PRO A 248 -4.03 -19.17 -14.89
CA PRO A 248 -2.62 -19.15 -15.27
C PRO A 248 -2.33 -18.34 -16.55
N SER A 249 -3.24 -18.41 -17.54
CA SER A 249 -3.11 -17.67 -18.80
C SER A 249 -3.24 -16.16 -18.60
N LEU A 250 -4.28 -15.72 -17.86
CA LEU A 250 -4.51 -14.31 -17.59
C LEU A 250 -3.38 -13.71 -16.72
N ARG A 251 -2.89 -14.49 -15.74
CA ARG A 251 -1.72 -14.10 -14.93
C ARG A 251 -0.49 -13.86 -15.79
N ALA A 252 -0.22 -14.75 -16.75
CA ALA A 252 0.91 -14.60 -17.66
C ALA A 252 0.74 -13.35 -18.53
N GLU A 253 -0.44 -13.15 -19.12
CA GLU A 253 -0.75 -12.00 -19.98
C GLU A 253 -0.58 -10.66 -19.22
N MET A 254 -1.18 -10.55 -18.02
CA MET A 254 -1.06 -9.34 -17.20
C MET A 254 0.37 -9.12 -16.70
N GLY A 255 1.12 -10.19 -16.39
CA GLY A 255 2.53 -10.12 -16.02
C GLY A 255 3.41 -9.56 -17.17
N GLU A 256 3.18 -10.03 -18.39
CA GLU A 256 3.87 -9.49 -19.58
C GLU A 256 3.50 -8.02 -19.83
N ALA A 257 2.24 -7.64 -19.63
CA ALA A 257 1.80 -6.25 -19.71
C ALA A 257 2.52 -5.36 -18.68
N ALA A 258 2.69 -5.85 -17.45
CA ALA A 258 3.43 -5.14 -16.41
C ALA A 258 4.92 -4.98 -16.76
N ILE A 259 5.55 -6.02 -17.29
CA ILE A 259 6.93 -5.96 -17.81
C ILE A 259 7.05 -4.98 -18.97
N ALA A 260 6.09 -4.96 -19.91
CA ALA A 260 6.09 -4.05 -21.04
C ALA A 260 6.07 -2.57 -20.61
N ILE A 261 5.29 -2.24 -19.59
CA ILE A 261 5.26 -0.89 -18.99
C ILE A 261 6.61 -0.56 -18.35
N ALA A 262 7.17 -1.47 -17.55
CA ALA A 262 8.45 -1.25 -16.89
C ALA A 262 9.60 -1.06 -17.90
N LYS A 263 9.63 -1.86 -18.96
CA LYS A 263 10.61 -1.71 -20.09
C LYS A 263 10.49 -0.35 -20.76
N ALA A 264 9.28 0.13 -20.98
CA ALA A 264 9.05 1.38 -21.72
C ALA A 264 9.51 2.64 -20.98
N VAL A 265 9.82 2.54 -19.70
CA VAL A 265 10.34 3.65 -18.87
C VAL A 265 11.78 3.41 -18.39
N ASP A 266 12.47 2.42 -18.96
CA ASP A 266 13.80 2.01 -18.51
C ASP A 266 13.84 1.85 -16.97
N TYR A 267 12.84 1.12 -16.44
CA TYR A 267 12.65 0.97 -15.00
C TYR A 267 13.78 0.20 -14.36
N ASP A 268 14.27 0.68 -13.22
CA ASP A 268 15.18 -0.03 -12.34
C ASP A 268 14.63 -0.08 -10.91
N ASN A 269 15.08 -1.06 -10.13
CA ASN A 269 14.68 -1.34 -8.75
C ASN A 269 13.28 -1.99 -8.63
N ALA A 270 12.66 -1.90 -7.46
CA ALA A 270 11.34 -2.46 -7.19
C ALA A 270 10.23 -1.47 -7.53
N GLY A 271 9.19 -1.94 -8.19
CA GLY A 271 7.99 -1.18 -8.50
C GLY A 271 6.77 -2.08 -8.61
N THR A 272 5.61 -1.48 -8.71
CA THR A 272 4.34 -2.20 -8.80
C THR A 272 3.46 -1.60 -9.88
N VAL A 273 2.96 -2.43 -10.79
CA VAL A 273 2.01 -2.04 -11.83
C VAL A 273 0.62 -2.47 -11.40
N GLU A 274 -0.29 -1.51 -11.28
CA GLU A 274 -1.66 -1.72 -10.80
C GLU A 274 -2.66 -1.76 -11.95
N PHE A 275 -3.61 -2.70 -11.86
CA PHE A 275 -4.67 -2.92 -12.84
C PHE A 275 -6.03 -3.02 -12.16
N LEU A 276 -7.08 -2.59 -12.89
CA LEU A 276 -8.44 -3.02 -12.62
C LEU A 276 -8.76 -4.24 -13.49
N LEU A 277 -9.32 -5.27 -12.89
CA LEU A 277 -9.83 -6.44 -13.60
C LEU A 277 -11.36 -6.47 -13.47
N ASP A 278 -12.08 -6.42 -14.60
CA ASP A 278 -13.53 -6.46 -14.60
C ASP A 278 -14.08 -7.91 -14.50
N GLN A 279 -15.39 -8.02 -14.41
CA GLN A 279 -16.07 -9.31 -14.26
C GLN A 279 -16.06 -10.17 -15.54
N ASP A 280 -15.74 -9.57 -16.68
CA ASP A 280 -15.54 -10.27 -17.96
C ASP A 280 -14.09 -10.69 -18.18
N SER A 281 -13.24 -10.61 -17.13
CA SER A 281 -11.79 -10.90 -17.18
C SER A 281 -10.99 -9.97 -18.09
N ARG A 282 -11.49 -8.76 -18.37
CA ARG A 282 -10.73 -7.72 -19.05
C ARG A 282 -10.00 -6.88 -18.03
N TYR A 283 -8.73 -6.64 -18.26
CA TYR A 283 -7.91 -5.82 -17.36
C TYR A 283 -7.56 -4.48 -17.98
N TYR A 284 -7.35 -3.48 -17.11
CA TYR A 284 -7.02 -2.12 -17.50
C TYR A 284 -5.94 -1.55 -16.61
N PHE A 285 -4.88 -1.01 -17.21
CA PHE A 285 -3.85 -0.31 -16.46
C PHE A 285 -4.41 0.88 -15.68
N MET A 286 -4.06 0.97 -14.41
CA MET A 286 -4.38 2.10 -13.54
C MET A 286 -3.21 3.05 -13.40
N GLU A 287 -2.13 2.56 -12.79
CA GLU A 287 -0.94 3.32 -12.46
C GLU A 287 0.25 2.40 -12.19
N MET A 288 1.44 2.97 -12.12
CA MET A 288 2.61 2.28 -11.61
C MET A 288 3.15 3.05 -10.41
N ASN A 289 3.35 2.37 -9.30
CA ASN A 289 3.98 2.90 -8.11
C ASN A 289 5.48 2.66 -8.15
N PRO A 290 6.31 3.71 -8.34
CA PRO A 290 7.76 3.58 -8.50
C PRO A 290 8.48 3.46 -7.15
N ARG A 291 8.07 2.51 -6.33
CA ARG A 291 8.58 2.26 -4.98
C ARG A 291 8.19 0.88 -4.48
N LEU A 292 8.72 0.53 -3.31
CA LEU A 292 8.21 -0.58 -2.52
C LEU A 292 6.77 -0.32 -2.06
N GLN A 293 5.91 -1.33 -2.09
CA GLN A 293 4.54 -1.28 -1.56
C GLN A 293 4.47 -1.76 -0.11
N VAL A 294 3.45 -1.30 0.64
CA VAL A 294 3.16 -1.75 2.00
C VAL A 294 2.98 -3.26 2.03
N GLU A 295 2.27 -3.78 1.05
CA GLU A 295 1.82 -5.17 0.87
C GLU A 295 2.86 -6.11 0.24
N HIS A 296 4.13 -5.67 0.10
CA HIS A 296 5.20 -6.52 -0.46
C HIS A 296 5.37 -7.85 0.27
N THR A 297 4.95 -7.92 1.52
CA THR A 297 5.16 -9.10 2.38
C THR A 297 4.41 -10.33 1.90
N VAL A 298 3.23 -10.22 1.28
CA VAL A 298 2.51 -11.38 0.73
C VAL A 298 3.25 -11.98 -0.46
N THR A 299 3.84 -11.13 -1.32
CA THR A 299 4.68 -11.59 -2.43
C THR A 299 5.93 -12.31 -1.92
N GLU A 300 6.62 -11.74 -0.92
CA GLU A 300 7.79 -12.38 -0.31
C GLU A 300 7.43 -13.73 0.31
N GLN A 301 6.24 -13.87 0.91
CA GLN A 301 5.80 -15.11 1.52
C GLN A 301 5.53 -16.22 0.51
N ILE A 302 4.97 -15.92 -0.66
CA ILE A 302 4.66 -16.94 -1.67
C ILE A 302 5.81 -17.23 -2.63
N THR A 303 6.79 -16.31 -2.76
CA THR A 303 7.94 -16.47 -3.67
C THR A 303 9.23 -16.85 -2.96
N ALA A 304 9.33 -16.60 -1.65
CA ALA A 304 10.57 -16.65 -0.88
C ALA A 304 11.67 -15.69 -1.38
N ILE A 305 11.30 -14.63 -2.13
CA ILE A 305 12.22 -13.61 -2.64
C ILE A 305 12.12 -12.37 -1.76
N ASP A 306 13.23 -11.99 -1.12
CA ASP A 306 13.32 -10.76 -0.31
C ASP A 306 13.45 -9.53 -1.21
N ILE A 307 12.36 -8.76 -1.33
CA ILE A 307 12.30 -7.59 -2.23
C ILE A 307 13.21 -6.47 -1.73
N VAL A 308 13.27 -6.20 -0.43
CA VAL A 308 14.10 -5.12 0.13
C VAL A 308 15.59 -5.43 -0.04
N ARG A 309 16.00 -6.69 0.15
CA ARG A 309 17.35 -7.14 -0.12
C ARG A 309 17.72 -6.95 -1.59
N ASN A 310 16.82 -7.30 -2.52
CA ASN A 310 17.01 -7.09 -3.95
C ASN A 310 17.08 -5.60 -4.30
N GLN A 311 16.25 -4.74 -3.70
CA GLN A 311 16.35 -3.28 -3.88
C GLN A 311 17.76 -2.76 -3.56
N ILE A 312 18.32 -3.20 -2.43
CA ILE A 312 19.67 -2.80 -2.00
C ILE A 312 20.74 -3.33 -2.97
N ALA A 313 20.64 -4.59 -3.38
CA ALA A 313 21.58 -5.21 -4.30
C ALA A 313 21.58 -4.53 -5.69
N ILE A 314 20.40 -4.31 -6.25
CA ILE A 314 20.21 -3.60 -7.54
C ILE A 314 20.76 -2.18 -7.46
N ALA A 315 20.46 -1.44 -6.41
CA ALA A 315 20.96 -0.08 -6.21
C ALA A 315 22.50 -0.05 -6.09
N ALA A 316 23.11 -1.11 -5.55
CA ALA A 316 24.56 -1.29 -5.50
C ALA A 316 25.18 -1.70 -6.86
N GLY A 317 24.36 -1.82 -7.91
CA GLY A 317 24.81 -2.15 -9.27
C GLY A 317 24.94 -3.65 -9.57
N LEU A 318 24.42 -4.52 -8.68
CA LEU A 318 24.42 -5.96 -8.91
C LEU A 318 23.27 -6.36 -9.84
N PRO A 319 23.46 -7.35 -10.71
CA PRO A 319 22.39 -7.90 -11.54
C PRO A 319 21.38 -8.68 -10.66
N LEU A 320 20.18 -8.86 -11.21
CA LEU A 320 19.23 -9.80 -10.67
C LEU A 320 19.81 -11.22 -10.73
N GLU A 321 19.83 -11.90 -9.58
CA GLU A 321 20.30 -13.28 -9.50
C GLU A 321 19.21 -14.30 -9.89
N ILE A 322 17.99 -13.83 -10.16
CA ILE A 322 16.79 -14.64 -10.39
C ILE A 322 16.23 -14.30 -11.77
N THR A 323 15.96 -15.32 -12.57
CA THR A 323 15.27 -15.22 -13.86
C THR A 323 13.75 -15.36 -13.69
N GLN A 324 12.97 -14.95 -14.70
CA GLN A 324 11.50 -15.09 -14.64
C GLN A 324 11.07 -16.56 -14.49
N GLN A 325 11.79 -17.50 -15.07
CA GLN A 325 11.48 -18.93 -15.03
C GLN A 325 11.68 -19.54 -13.64
N GLU A 326 12.52 -18.93 -12.81
CA GLU A 326 12.79 -19.37 -11.44
C GLU A 326 11.77 -18.82 -10.43
N VAL A 327 10.99 -17.81 -10.81
CA VAL A 327 9.93 -17.29 -9.97
C VAL A 327 8.80 -18.30 -9.87
N THR A 328 8.60 -18.84 -8.67
CA THR A 328 7.53 -19.81 -8.37
C THR A 328 6.61 -19.26 -7.29
N LEU A 329 5.30 -19.39 -7.50
CA LEU A 329 4.29 -19.02 -6.50
C LEU A 329 3.89 -20.28 -5.70
N GLN A 330 4.06 -20.23 -4.38
CA GLN A 330 3.84 -21.40 -3.52
C GLN A 330 2.82 -21.10 -2.43
N GLY A 331 1.67 -21.79 -2.48
CA GLY A 331 0.58 -21.60 -1.52
C GLY A 331 -0.11 -20.27 -1.67
N HIS A 332 -0.69 -19.78 -0.58
CA HIS A 332 -1.41 -18.50 -0.49
C HIS A 332 -0.90 -17.70 0.70
N ALA A 333 -0.93 -16.39 0.58
CA ALA A 333 -0.64 -15.48 1.68
C ALA A 333 -1.73 -14.41 1.80
N ILE A 334 -2.02 -14.01 3.04
CA ILE A 334 -2.91 -12.89 3.39
C ILE A 334 -2.12 -11.94 4.26
N GLN A 335 -2.18 -10.63 3.99
CA GLN A 335 -1.75 -9.58 4.89
C GLN A 335 -2.95 -8.81 5.41
N CYS A 336 -3.04 -8.61 6.72
CA CYS A 336 -3.95 -7.67 7.35
C CYS A 336 -3.17 -6.46 7.86
N ARG A 337 -3.63 -5.26 7.51
CA ARG A 337 -3.10 -4.01 8.09
C ARG A 337 -3.70 -3.80 9.48
N ILE A 338 -2.85 -3.89 10.49
CA ILE A 338 -3.25 -3.64 11.87
C ILE A 338 -3.07 -2.16 12.16
N ASN A 339 -4.17 -1.42 12.06
CA ASN A 339 -4.19 0.02 12.24
C ASN A 339 -4.74 0.41 13.61
N ALA A 340 -4.25 1.51 14.18
CA ALA A 340 -4.85 2.17 15.34
C ALA A 340 -6.08 2.99 14.89
N GLU A 341 -7.16 2.32 14.58
CA GLU A 341 -8.41 2.88 14.05
C GLU A 341 -9.61 2.19 14.68
N ASP A 342 -10.74 2.91 14.72
CA ASP A 342 -12.03 2.40 15.18
C ASP A 342 -12.97 2.16 13.99
N PRO A 343 -13.07 0.93 13.44
CA PRO A 343 -13.94 0.63 12.29
C PRO A 343 -15.41 0.96 12.53
N LYS A 344 -15.94 0.79 13.75
CA LYS A 344 -17.32 1.14 14.12
C LYS A 344 -17.60 2.64 14.04
N ASN A 345 -16.56 3.46 14.25
CA ASN A 345 -16.62 4.91 14.15
C ASN A 345 -15.96 5.41 12.85
N ASN A 346 -16.30 4.77 11.72
CA ASN A 346 -15.87 5.20 10.39
C ASN A 346 -14.34 5.19 10.23
N PHE A 347 -13.62 4.25 10.88
CA PHE A 347 -12.15 4.14 10.90
C PHE A 347 -11.47 5.42 11.41
N ARG A 348 -12.07 6.05 12.42
CA ARG A 348 -11.43 7.20 13.05
C ARG A 348 -10.12 6.77 13.70
N PRO A 349 -9.00 7.44 13.40
CA PRO A 349 -7.71 7.16 14.05
C PRO A 349 -7.83 7.24 15.57
N HIS A 350 -7.20 6.29 16.25
CA HIS A 350 -7.16 6.22 17.70
C HIS A 350 -5.73 6.37 18.20
N THR A 351 -5.52 7.23 19.17
CA THR A 351 -4.23 7.47 19.81
C THR A 351 -4.28 7.00 21.27
N GLY A 352 -3.12 6.71 21.83
CA GLY A 352 -3.01 6.25 23.22
C GLY A 352 -1.71 5.52 23.45
N THR A 353 -1.53 4.98 24.65
CA THR A 353 -0.37 4.17 25.00
C THR A 353 -0.74 2.69 24.94
N ILE A 354 0.08 1.88 24.30
CA ILE A 354 -0.09 0.43 24.25
C ILE A 354 0.21 -0.17 25.63
N THR A 355 -0.82 -0.68 26.31
CA THR A 355 -0.71 -1.22 27.66
C THR A 355 -0.35 -2.70 27.69
N ALA A 356 -0.70 -3.46 26.66
CA ALA A 356 -0.30 -4.85 26.47
C ALA A 356 0.00 -5.12 25.00
N TYR A 357 1.03 -5.92 24.76
CA TYR A 357 1.47 -6.35 23.42
C TYR A 357 1.96 -7.80 23.47
N LEU A 358 1.33 -8.66 22.67
CA LEU A 358 1.79 -10.02 22.40
C LEU A 358 1.52 -10.35 20.93
N SER A 359 2.58 -10.55 20.15
CA SER A 359 2.44 -10.93 18.74
C SER A 359 2.13 -12.41 18.58
N PRO A 360 1.29 -12.81 17.61
CA PRO A 360 1.08 -14.21 17.28
C PRO A 360 2.35 -14.84 16.70
N GLY A 361 2.39 -16.16 16.73
CA GLY A 361 3.51 -16.94 16.22
C GLY A 361 3.08 -18.20 15.48
N GLY A 362 4.06 -19.09 15.24
CA GLY A 362 3.87 -20.38 14.58
C GLY A 362 4.23 -20.37 13.09
N ILE A 363 4.08 -21.55 12.47
CA ILE A 363 4.45 -21.77 11.06
C ILE A 363 3.69 -20.80 10.15
N GLY A 364 4.41 -20.10 9.25
CA GLY A 364 3.84 -19.22 8.25
C GLY A 364 3.21 -17.95 8.81
N VAL A 365 3.55 -17.54 10.03
CA VAL A 365 3.13 -16.24 10.63
C VAL A 365 4.31 -15.30 10.62
N ARG A 366 4.09 -14.09 10.08
CA ARG A 366 5.06 -13.01 10.00
C ARG A 366 4.45 -11.72 10.51
N ILE A 367 5.20 -10.99 11.35
CA ILE A 367 4.85 -9.65 11.82
C ILE A 367 5.91 -8.65 11.38
N ASP A 368 5.49 -7.67 10.62
CA ASP A 368 6.27 -6.46 10.34
C ASP A 368 5.66 -5.31 11.15
N GLY A 369 6.28 -4.93 12.26
CA GLY A 369 5.77 -3.93 13.18
C GLY A 369 6.89 -3.20 13.92
N ALA A 370 6.54 -2.06 14.49
CA ALA A 370 7.45 -1.23 15.27
C ALA A 370 6.88 -0.82 16.63
N VAL A 371 5.77 -1.44 17.04
CA VAL A 371 5.09 -1.16 18.30
C VAL A 371 5.47 -2.17 19.38
N TYR A 372 5.34 -1.77 20.64
CA TYR A 372 5.69 -2.56 21.81
C TYR A 372 4.90 -2.04 23.02
N LYS A 373 4.93 -2.77 24.14
CA LYS A 373 4.32 -2.30 25.38
C LYS A 373 4.92 -0.94 25.80
N ASP A 374 4.07 -0.02 26.24
CA ASP A 374 4.39 1.36 26.62
C ASP A 374 4.73 2.30 25.43
N TYR A 375 4.52 1.85 24.17
CA TYR A 375 4.63 2.72 23.01
C TYR A 375 3.43 3.67 22.94
N ALA A 376 3.70 4.98 22.85
CA ALA A 376 2.67 5.99 22.62
C ALA A 376 2.44 6.13 21.10
N VAL A 377 1.22 5.82 20.66
CA VAL A 377 0.81 5.96 19.25
C VAL A 377 0.63 7.45 18.92
N PRO A 378 1.50 8.03 18.08
CA PRO A 378 1.45 9.46 17.81
C PRO A 378 0.33 9.81 16.82
N PRO A 379 -0.31 10.98 16.93
CA PRO A 379 -1.40 11.41 16.05
C PRO A 379 -0.92 12.01 14.71
N TYR A 380 0.37 12.02 14.44
CA TYR A 380 0.95 12.78 13.34
C TYR A 380 1.18 11.99 12.07
N TYR A 381 1.09 10.67 12.15
CA TYR A 381 1.44 9.74 11.08
C TYR A 381 0.27 8.84 10.72
N ASP A 382 0.46 8.00 9.72
CA ASP A 382 -0.48 6.93 9.38
C ASP A 382 -0.75 6.04 10.60
N ALA A 383 -1.97 5.51 10.68
CA ALA A 383 -2.42 4.69 11.80
C ALA A 383 -1.82 3.27 11.81
N LEU A 384 -1.02 2.88 10.81
CA LEU A 384 -0.46 1.54 10.67
C LEU A 384 0.51 1.22 11.82
N LEU A 385 0.15 0.23 12.64
CA LEU A 385 0.96 -0.26 13.75
C LEU A 385 1.83 -1.46 13.35
N ALA A 386 1.23 -2.38 12.57
CA ALA A 386 1.89 -3.59 12.11
C ALA A 386 1.18 -4.17 10.87
N LYS A 387 1.93 -4.99 10.13
CA LYS A 387 1.40 -5.88 9.09
C LYS A 387 1.47 -7.30 9.63
N LEU A 388 0.32 -7.94 9.77
CA LEU A 388 0.24 -9.37 10.06
C LEU A 388 0.10 -10.08 8.71
N THR A 389 1.10 -10.86 8.35
CA THR A 389 1.12 -11.65 7.11
C THR A 389 1.18 -13.13 7.47
N VAL A 390 0.28 -13.92 6.91
CA VAL A 390 0.30 -15.38 7.07
C VAL A 390 0.40 -16.06 5.73
N ARG A 391 0.99 -17.27 5.72
CA ARG A 391 1.09 -18.16 4.56
C ARG A 391 0.53 -19.54 4.89
N GLY A 392 -0.26 -20.12 3.99
CA GLY A 392 -0.74 -21.50 4.02
C GLY A 392 -0.47 -22.20 2.68
N ARG A 393 -0.67 -23.51 2.65
CA ARG A 393 -0.55 -24.30 1.42
C ARG A 393 -1.80 -24.15 0.53
N THR A 394 -2.96 -24.02 1.17
CA THR A 394 -4.25 -23.77 0.51
C THR A 394 -4.86 -22.47 1.02
N TRP A 395 -5.88 -21.98 0.32
CA TRP A 395 -6.61 -20.80 0.73
C TRP A 395 -7.26 -20.98 2.12
N GLU A 396 -7.93 -22.11 2.32
CA GLU A 396 -8.63 -22.42 3.57
C GLU A 396 -7.66 -22.48 4.76
N GLU A 397 -6.47 -23.10 4.57
CA GLU A 397 -5.42 -23.12 5.58
C GLU A 397 -4.93 -21.73 5.90
N THR A 398 -4.82 -20.87 4.89
CA THR A 398 -4.34 -19.47 5.06
C THR A 398 -5.36 -18.63 5.83
N VAL A 399 -6.66 -18.71 5.49
CA VAL A 399 -7.73 -18.02 6.20
C VAL A 399 -7.82 -18.50 7.66
N SER A 400 -7.80 -19.82 7.87
CA SER A 400 -7.82 -20.40 9.23
C SER A 400 -6.63 -19.95 10.07
N ARG A 401 -5.43 -19.90 9.46
CA ARG A 401 -4.20 -19.42 10.11
C ARG A 401 -4.26 -17.93 10.43
N MET A 402 -4.80 -17.10 9.52
CA MET A 402 -4.98 -15.67 9.75
C MET A 402 -5.95 -15.44 10.92
N ARG A 403 -7.10 -16.13 10.92
CA ARG A 403 -8.07 -16.04 12.01
C ARG A 403 -7.43 -16.35 13.36
N ARG A 404 -6.77 -17.52 13.51
CA ARG A 404 -6.06 -17.90 14.73
C ARG A 404 -5.02 -16.83 15.12
N SER A 405 -4.28 -16.31 14.15
CA SER A 405 -3.24 -15.32 14.43
C SER A 405 -3.82 -13.97 14.89
N LEU A 406 -4.99 -13.57 14.40
CA LEU A 406 -5.71 -12.39 14.88
C LEU A 406 -6.27 -12.61 16.30
N GLU A 407 -6.79 -13.80 16.60
CA GLU A 407 -7.27 -14.19 17.94
C GLU A 407 -6.14 -14.16 18.99
N GLU A 408 -4.93 -14.58 18.63
CA GLU A 408 -3.76 -14.55 19.50
C GLU A 408 -3.11 -13.17 19.63
N TYR A 409 -3.42 -12.21 18.72
CA TYR A 409 -2.75 -10.92 18.69
C TYR A 409 -3.28 -9.98 19.77
N VAL A 410 -2.55 -9.87 20.88
CA VAL A 410 -2.90 -8.93 21.94
C VAL A 410 -2.27 -7.57 21.66
N LEU A 411 -3.10 -6.57 21.43
CA LEU A 411 -2.72 -5.17 21.31
C LEU A 411 -3.78 -4.33 22.00
N ARG A 412 -3.48 -3.85 23.21
CA ARG A 412 -4.41 -3.11 24.08
C ARG A 412 -3.93 -1.68 24.34
N GLY A 413 -4.83 -0.83 24.82
CA GLY A 413 -4.59 0.59 25.10
C GLY A 413 -5.01 1.51 23.95
N VAL A 414 -5.20 0.96 22.75
CA VAL A 414 -5.77 1.66 21.59
C VAL A 414 -6.77 0.75 20.89
N LYS A 415 -7.78 1.34 20.24
CA LYS A 415 -8.65 0.60 19.33
C LYS A 415 -7.88 0.24 18.07
N THR A 416 -8.14 -0.94 17.54
CA THR A 416 -7.46 -1.43 16.33
C THR A 416 -8.43 -2.09 15.36
N THR A 417 -7.97 -2.32 14.14
CA THR A 417 -8.71 -3.05 13.10
C THR A 417 -8.80 -4.56 13.37
N ILE A 418 -8.12 -5.11 14.39
CA ILE A 418 -8.09 -6.57 14.66
C ILE A 418 -9.48 -7.19 14.76
N PRO A 419 -10.44 -6.68 15.57
CA PRO A 419 -11.76 -7.29 15.67
C PRO A 419 -12.51 -7.31 14.33
N PHE A 420 -12.40 -6.24 13.57
CA PHE A 420 -13.00 -6.14 12.25
C PHE A 420 -12.41 -7.15 11.25
N MET A 421 -11.07 -7.34 11.27
CA MET A 421 -10.42 -8.34 10.44
C MET A 421 -10.85 -9.76 10.79
N MET A 422 -11.14 -10.04 12.07
CA MET A 422 -11.65 -11.35 12.50
C MET A 422 -13.02 -11.66 11.91
N GLU A 423 -13.93 -10.68 11.84
CA GLU A 423 -15.24 -10.86 11.19
C GLU A 423 -15.06 -11.19 9.71
N ILE A 424 -14.18 -10.48 9.01
CA ILE A 424 -13.88 -10.77 7.59
C ILE A 424 -13.37 -12.21 7.43
N MET A 425 -12.49 -12.69 8.31
CA MET A 425 -11.96 -14.06 8.22
C MET A 425 -13.00 -15.15 8.48
N GLN A 426 -14.18 -14.81 9.01
CA GLN A 426 -15.30 -15.71 9.26
C GLN A 426 -16.43 -15.54 8.23
N ASP A 427 -16.37 -14.53 7.42
CA ASP A 427 -17.37 -14.27 6.38
C ASP A 427 -17.33 -15.34 5.29
N GLN A 428 -18.52 -15.83 4.91
CA GLN A 428 -18.64 -16.93 3.95
C GLN A 428 -18.20 -16.54 2.53
N ASP A 429 -18.43 -15.31 2.13
CA ASP A 429 -18.03 -14.80 0.82
C ASP A 429 -16.52 -14.63 0.76
N PHE A 430 -15.90 -14.07 1.81
CA PHE A 430 -14.46 -14.00 1.91
C PHE A 430 -13.80 -15.39 1.90
N MET A 431 -14.30 -16.33 2.72
CA MET A 431 -13.78 -17.70 2.77
C MET A 431 -13.89 -18.42 1.42
N ALA A 432 -14.92 -18.11 0.65
CA ALA A 432 -15.13 -18.68 -0.69
C ALA A 432 -14.38 -17.92 -1.80
N GLY A 433 -13.62 -16.86 -1.47
CA GLY A 433 -12.91 -16.04 -2.45
C GLY A 433 -13.82 -15.13 -3.28
N ARG A 434 -15.03 -14.87 -2.83
CA ARG A 434 -16.02 -14.01 -3.52
C ARG A 434 -15.98 -12.60 -2.95
N PHE A 435 -15.07 -11.81 -3.42
CA PHE A 435 -14.94 -10.41 -3.05
C PHE A 435 -14.42 -9.59 -4.24
N ASP A 436 -14.74 -8.31 -4.24
CA ASP A 436 -14.24 -7.29 -5.17
C ASP A 436 -14.08 -5.95 -4.44
N THR A 437 -13.83 -4.86 -5.14
CA THR A 437 -13.62 -3.54 -4.49
C THR A 437 -14.86 -2.99 -3.79
N SER A 438 -16.05 -3.54 -4.02
CA SER A 438 -17.29 -3.17 -3.34
C SER A 438 -17.59 -4.02 -2.10
N TYR A 439 -16.74 -5.00 -1.76
CA TYR A 439 -16.99 -6.00 -0.73
C TYR A 439 -17.43 -5.39 0.60
N LEU A 440 -16.76 -4.40 1.12
CA LEU A 440 -17.13 -3.76 2.40
C LEU A 440 -18.43 -2.94 2.33
N GLU A 441 -18.79 -2.46 1.15
CA GLU A 441 -20.06 -1.72 0.94
C GLU A 441 -21.25 -2.66 0.88
N THR A 442 -21.03 -3.89 0.39
CA THR A 442 -22.06 -4.92 0.28
C THR A 442 -22.21 -5.80 1.52
N HIS A 443 -21.30 -5.69 2.48
CA HIS A 443 -21.30 -6.45 3.73
C HIS A 443 -21.28 -5.53 4.98
N PRO A 444 -22.32 -4.69 5.17
CA PRO A 444 -22.40 -3.77 6.31
C PRO A 444 -22.48 -4.49 7.68
N GLU A 445 -22.89 -5.75 7.71
CA GLU A 445 -22.93 -6.60 8.90
C GLU A 445 -21.55 -6.82 9.54
N LEU A 446 -20.48 -6.79 8.76
CA LEU A 446 -19.09 -6.93 9.24
C LEU A 446 -18.70 -5.85 10.27
N PHE A 447 -19.44 -4.73 10.30
CA PHE A 447 -19.21 -3.65 11.26
C PHE A 447 -19.91 -3.87 12.60
N ASN A 448 -20.74 -4.93 12.75
CA ASN A 448 -21.51 -5.23 13.95
C ASN A 448 -20.80 -6.20 14.90
N TYR A 449 -19.47 -6.29 14.84
CA TYR A 449 -18.68 -7.15 15.72
C TYR A 449 -18.74 -6.69 17.18
N HIS A 450 -18.52 -7.64 18.11
CA HIS A 450 -18.29 -7.33 19.49
C HIS A 450 -16.83 -6.94 19.71
N ASP A 451 -16.59 -5.86 20.44
CA ASP A 451 -15.24 -5.53 20.88
C ASP A 451 -14.76 -6.65 21.81
N PHE A 452 -13.47 -6.97 21.81
CA PHE A 452 -12.92 -7.88 22.81
C PHE A 452 -13.25 -7.32 24.20
N GLU A 453 -13.97 -8.12 24.98
CA GLU A 453 -14.21 -7.79 26.38
C GLU A 453 -12.86 -7.57 27.07
N GLN A 454 -12.67 -6.40 27.62
CA GLN A 454 -11.50 -6.15 28.45
C GLN A 454 -11.67 -7.03 29.70
N PRO A 455 -10.60 -7.67 30.21
CA PRO A 455 -10.71 -8.42 31.47
C PRO A 455 -11.34 -7.60 32.60
N GLU A 456 -11.12 -6.28 32.55
CA GLU A 456 -11.72 -5.31 33.46
C GLU A 456 -13.24 -5.27 33.32
N ASP A 457 -13.79 -5.39 32.11
CA ASP A 457 -15.25 -5.41 31.87
C ASP A 457 -15.87 -6.69 32.43
N LEU A 458 -15.17 -7.83 32.26
CA LEU A 458 -15.59 -9.11 32.88
C LEU A 458 -15.53 -9.04 34.40
N VAL A 459 -14.48 -8.45 34.98
CA VAL A 459 -14.36 -8.23 36.43
C VAL A 459 -15.48 -7.30 36.94
N LEU A 460 -15.77 -6.22 36.21
CA LEU A 460 -16.86 -5.31 36.51
C LEU A 460 -18.23 -6.03 36.45
N ALA A 461 -18.47 -6.81 35.40
CA ALA A 461 -19.71 -7.58 35.25
C ALA A 461 -19.87 -8.63 36.35
N LEU A 462 -18.81 -9.37 36.67
CA LEU A 462 -18.81 -10.33 37.79
C LEU A 462 -19.00 -9.63 39.12
N SER A 463 -18.34 -8.49 39.36
CA SER A 463 -18.50 -7.69 40.59
C SER A 463 -19.91 -7.14 40.73
N ALA A 464 -20.51 -6.64 39.64
CA ALA A 464 -21.90 -6.19 39.62
C ALA A 464 -22.89 -7.34 39.86
N ALA A 465 -22.64 -8.52 39.29
CA ALA A 465 -23.46 -9.72 39.50
C ALA A 465 -23.38 -10.19 40.97
N ILE A 466 -22.19 -10.18 41.56
CA ILE A 466 -22.00 -10.53 42.99
C ILE A 466 -22.68 -9.49 43.89
N ALA A 467 -22.50 -8.18 43.62
CA ALA A 467 -23.15 -7.13 44.38
C ALA A 467 -24.69 -7.24 44.32
N ALA A 468 -25.25 -7.51 43.14
CA ALA A 468 -26.66 -7.73 42.94
C ALA A 468 -27.19 -8.99 43.68
N TYR A 469 -26.37 -10.07 43.72
CA TYR A 469 -26.70 -11.30 44.45
C TYR A 469 -26.67 -11.09 45.96
N GLU A 470 -25.72 -10.33 46.47
CA GLU A 470 -25.58 -9.99 47.90
C GLU A 470 -26.50 -8.87 48.34
N GLY A 471 -27.26 -8.24 47.43
CA GLY A 471 -28.20 -7.16 47.75
C GLY A 471 -27.52 -5.83 48.08
N LEU A 472 -26.30 -5.59 47.53
CA LEU A 472 -25.53 -4.36 47.71
C LEU A 472 -25.81 -3.34 46.61
#